data_0497ec655dc03893fab9050b56c15780
#
_entry.id   0497ec655dc03893fab9050b56c15780
#
_cell.length_a   1.000
_cell.length_b   1.000
_cell.length_c   1.000
_cell.angle_alpha   90.00
_cell.angle_beta   90.00
_cell.angle_gamma   90.00
#
_symmetry.space_group_name_H-M   'P 1'
#
loop_
_entity.id
_entity.type
_entity.pdbx_description
1 polymer ?
#
loop_
_entity_poly.entity_id
_entity_poly.type
_entity_poly.pdbx_seq_one_letter_code
_entity_poly.pdbx_strand_id
1 'polypeptide(L)'
;MTPEIAAKLRAPFPPESVGKLPRITCKDCRDRKGTCDKHKVRVKCRECGNFITTAHLHLDYVGHAEITDRLLMVDPMWTWEPVAFSADGLPAMGHGGLWIRLTVAGVTRLGFGHADGKTGPDAVKEAIGDALRNAAMRFGVGLD
;
A
#
# COMPACT_ATOMS: atom_id res chain seq x y z
N MET A 1 13.33 -2.90 20.70
CA MET A 1 12.92 -3.97 19.75
C MET A 1 13.86 -5.16 19.92
N THR A 2 13.32 -6.35 20.10
CA THR A 2 14.09 -7.57 20.23
C THR A 2 14.27 -8.27 18.88
N PRO A 3 15.28 -9.18 18.72
CA PRO A 3 15.40 -9.97 17.50
C PRO A 3 14.16 -10.81 17.18
N GLU A 4 13.45 -11.30 18.19
CA GLU A 4 12.21 -12.08 18.03
C GLU A 4 11.10 -11.21 17.43
N ILE A 5 10.96 -10.00 17.92
CA ILE A 5 9.97 -9.03 17.39
C ILE A 5 10.31 -8.68 15.93
N ALA A 6 11.59 -8.40 15.67
CA ALA A 6 12.05 -8.10 14.30
C ALA A 6 11.77 -9.26 13.34
N ALA A 7 12.00 -10.51 13.77
CA ALA A 7 11.72 -11.70 12.98
C ALA A 7 10.21 -11.85 12.68
N LYS A 8 9.36 -11.59 13.66
CA LYS A 8 7.90 -11.65 13.48
C LYS A 8 7.40 -10.57 12.50
N LEU A 9 7.96 -9.37 12.59
CA LEU A 9 7.63 -8.29 11.65
C LEU A 9 7.99 -8.67 10.21
N ARG A 10 9.14 -9.31 10.03
CA ARG A 10 9.64 -9.69 8.71
C ARG A 10 9.07 -11.01 8.16
N ALA A 11 8.34 -11.77 8.96
CA ALA A 11 7.82 -13.06 8.52
C ALA A 11 6.94 -12.91 7.27
N PRO A 12 7.05 -13.82 6.27
CA PRO A 12 6.20 -13.75 5.08
C PRO A 12 4.72 -13.79 5.44
N PHE A 13 3.90 -13.16 4.61
CA PHE A 13 2.46 -13.31 4.73
C PHE A 13 2.01 -14.63 4.08
N PRO A 14 0.98 -15.29 4.61
CA PRO A 14 0.46 -16.49 3.99
C PRO A 14 -0.14 -16.15 2.61
N PRO A 15 -0.13 -17.11 1.65
CA PRO A 15 -0.62 -16.84 0.29
C PRO A 15 -2.04 -16.28 0.22
N GLU A 16 -2.93 -16.66 1.13
CA GLU A 16 -4.30 -16.18 1.20
C GLU A 16 -4.40 -14.69 1.58
N SER A 17 -3.36 -14.14 2.18
CA SER A 17 -3.30 -12.70 2.55
C SER A 17 -2.65 -11.83 1.46
N VAL A 18 -2.14 -12.45 0.40
CA VAL A 18 -1.47 -11.76 -0.69
C VAL A 18 -2.41 -11.65 -1.88
N GLY A 19 -2.78 -10.43 -2.24
CA GLY A 19 -3.60 -10.15 -3.41
C GLY A 19 -2.75 -9.97 -4.67
N LYS A 20 -3.44 -9.90 -5.79
CA LYS A 20 -2.82 -9.65 -7.10
C LYS A 20 -3.31 -8.32 -7.64
N LEU A 21 -2.38 -7.38 -7.89
CA LEU A 21 -2.68 -6.13 -8.54
C LEU A 21 -2.26 -6.20 -10.01
N PRO A 22 -3.14 -5.81 -10.94
CA PRO A 22 -2.78 -5.80 -12.35
C PRO A 22 -1.89 -4.61 -12.67
N ARG A 23 -0.91 -4.84 -13.54
CA ARG A 23 -0.07 -3.79 -14.10
C ARG A 23 -0.06 -3.93 -15.61
N ILE A 24 -0.59 -2.93 -16.31
CA ILE A 24 -0.63 -2.91 -17.78
C ILE A 24 0.80 -2.75 -18.31
N THR A 25 1.22 -3.69 -19.16
CA THR A 25 2.57 -3.72 -19.73
C THR A 25 2.68 -3.01 -21.08
N CYS A 26 1.58 -2.85 -21.80
CA CYS A 26 1.55 -2.17 -23.07
C CYS A 26 1.38 -0.66 -22.87
N LYS A 27 2.32 0.13 -23.36
CA LYS A 27 2.28 1.58 -23.24
C LYS A 27 1.02 2.16 -23.91
N ASP A 28 0.67 1.69 -25.10
CA ASP A 28 -0.50 2.20 -25.84
C ASP A 28 -1.82 1.89 -25.11
N CYS A 29 -1.95 0.69 -24.54
CA CYS A 29 -3.11 0.34 -23.72
C CYS A 29 -3.21 1.26 -22.50
N ARG A 30 -2.09 1.53 -21.86
CA ARG A 30 -2.02 2.40 -20.69
C ARG A 30 -2.37 3.85 -21.04
N ASP A 31 -1.80 4.38 -22.11
CA ASP A 31 -2.03 5.76 -22.55
C ASP A 31 -3.48 5.98 -23.01
N ARG A 32 -4.09 4.97 -23.63
CA ARG A 32 -5.49 5.00 -24.06
C ARG A 32 -6.46 4.57 -22.97
N LYS A 33 -5.97 4.29 -21.77
CA LYS A 33 -6.78 3.89 -20.59
C LYS A 33 -7.65 2.65 -20.85
N GLY A 34 -7.16 1.69 -21.60
CA GLY A 34 -7.92 0.48 -21.86
C GLY A 34 -7.26 -0.46 -22.84
N THR A 35 -7.56 -0.28 -24.11
CA THR A 35 -7.09 -1.15 -25.19
C THR A 35 -6.38 -0.35 -26.28
N CYS A 36 -5.66 -1.01 -27.16
CA CYS A 36 -5.02 -0.40 -28.31
C CYS A 36 -5.26 -1.22 -29.57
N ASP A 37 -4.68 -0.83 -30.69
CA ASP A 37 -4.88 -1.50 -31.97
C ASP A 37 -4.34 -2.96 -31.99
N LYS A 38 -3.33 -3.26 -31.14
CA LYS A 38 -2.78 -4.62 -30.99
C LYS A 38 -3.52 -5.44 -29.94
N HIS A 39 -4.16 -4.80 -28.95
CA HIS A 39 -4.87 -5.43 -27.86
C HIS A 39 -6.30 -4.87 -27.83
N LYS A 40 -7.14 -5.38 -28.71
CA LYS A 40 -8.46 -4.79 -29.00
C LYS A 40 -9.53 -5.15 -27.97
N VAL A 41 -9.31 -6.18 -27.18
CA VAL A 41 -10.33 -6.75 -26.31
C VAL A 41 -9.88 -6.72 -24.85
N ARG A 42 -10.81 -6.34 -23.96
CA ARG A 42 -10.66 -6.52 -22.53
C ARG A 42 -11.20 -7.90 -22.15
N VAL A 43 -10.55 -8.52 -21.18
CA VAL A 43 -10.97 -9.81 -20.66
C VAL A 43 -11.14 -9.75 -19.14
N LYS A 44 -12.03 -10.57 -18.60
CA LYS A 44 -12.14 -10.76 -17.16
C LYS A 44 -11.01 -11.68 -16.71
N CYS A 45 -10.02 -11.14 -16.03
CA CYS A 45 -8.90 -11.93 -15.52
C CYS A 45 -9.33 -12.74 -14.30
N ARG A 46 -9.05 -14.05 -14.31
CA ARG A 46 -9.37 -14.93 -13.17
C ARG A 46 -8.47 -14.71 -11.97
N GLU A 47 -7.23 -14.20 -12.17
CA GLU A 47 -6.28 -14.02 -11.09
C GLU A 47 -6.51 -12.70 -10.34
N CYS A 48 -6.68 -11.58 -11.03
CA CYS A 48 -6.90 -10.29 -10.39
C CYS A 48 -8.37 -9.85 -10.35
N GLY A 49 -9.26 -10.55 -11.04
CA GLY A 49 -10.69 -10.23 -11.06
C GLY A 49 -11.06 -8.99 -11.84
N ASN A 50 -10.12 -8.35 -12.52
CA ASN A 50 -10.37 -7.12 -13.27
C ASN A 50 -10.77 -7.40 -14.72
N PHE A 51 -11.62 -6.55 -15.25
CA PHE A 51 -11.94 -6.49 -16.67
C PHE A 51 -10.96 -5.55 -17.34
N ILE A 52 -9.93 -6.11 -17.97
CA ILE A 52 -8.72 -5.38 -18.36
C ILE A 52 -8.12 -5.94 -19.65
N THR A 53 -7.28 -5.16 -20.33
CA THR A 53 -6.50 -5.61 -21.48
C THR A 53 -5.72 -6.90 -21.16
N THR A 54 -5.52 -7.76 -22.14
CA THR A 54 -4.69 -8.97 -21.98
C THR A 54 -3.23 -8.66 -21.69
N ALA A 55 -2.76 -7.44 -22.06
CA ALA A 55 -1.37 -7.00 -21.85
C ALA A 55 -1.17 -6.47 -20.44
N HIS A 56 -1.27 -7.33 -19.44
CA HIS A 56 -0.99 -6.97 -18.04
C HIS A 56 -0.29 -8.12 -17.32
N LEU A 57 0.46 -7.73 -16.27
CA LEU A 57 1.02 -8.68 -15.31
C LEU A 57 0.32 -8.53 -13.96
N HIS A 58 0.64 -9.43 -13.04
CA HIS A 58 0.19 -9.36 -11.65
C HIS A 58 1.36 -9.07 -10.73
N LEU A 59 1.16 -8.08 -9.84
CA LEU A 59 2.08 -7.78 -8.76
C LEU A 59 1.48 -8.30 -7.46
N ASP A 60 2.31 -8.93 -6.64
CA ASP A 60 1.91 -9.33 -5.31
C ASP A 60 1.67 -8.09 -4.44
N TYR A 61 0.61 -8.15 -3.66
CA TYR A 61 0.14 -6.99 -2.90
C TYR A 61 -0.37 -7.43 -1.54
N VAL A 62 0.10 -6.74 -0.49
CA VAL A 62 -0.41 -6.91 0.88
C VAL A 62 -1.11 -5.62 1.27
N GLY A 63 -2.40 -5.71 1.59
CA GLY A 63 -3.22 -4.56 1.95
C GLY A 63 -2.90 -4.01 3.33
N HIS A 64 -3.32 -2.77 3.60
CA HIS A 64 -3.05 -2.15 4.90
C HIS A 64 -3.77 -2.85 6.07
N ALA A 65 -4.87 -3.56 5.80
CA ALA A 65 -5.54 -4.36 6.84
C ALA A 65 -4.63 -5.49 7.32
N GLU A 66 -3.98 -6.19 6.42
CA GLU A 66 -3.03 -7.26 6.75
C GLU A 66 -1.80 -6.71 7.48
N ILE A 67 -1.32 -5.55 7.04
CA ILE A 67 -0.22 -4.84 7.71
C ILE A 67 -0.63 -4.48 9.14
N THR A 68 -1.82 -3.91 9.32
CA THR A 68 -2.33 -3.51 10.63
C THR A 68 -2.46 -4.72 11.56
N ASP A 69 -2.99 -5.83 11.05
CA ASP A 69 -3.10 -7.07 11.82
C ASP A 69 -1.73 -7.58 12.27
N ARG A 70 -0.74 -7.55 11.39
CA ARG A 70 0.63 -7.92 11.74
C ARG A 70 1.20 -7.03 12.84
N LEU A 71 0.99 -5.71 12.75
CA LEU A 71 1.47 -4.77 13.75
C LEU A 71 0.80 -5.04 15.11
N LEU A 72 -0.52 -5.25 15.14
CA LEU A 72 -1.26 -5.57 16.36
C LEU A 72 -0.78 -6.88 16.99
N MET A 73 -0.49 -7.89 16.18
CA MET A 73 0.00 -9.18 16.66
C MET A 73 1.37 -9.06 17.32
N VAL A 74 2.24 -8.20 16.78
CA VAL A 74 3.61 -8.04 17.26
C VAL A 74 3.68 -7.08 18.44
N ASP A 75 2.95 -5.98 18.38
CA ASP A 75 2.92 -4.94 19.40
C ASP A 75 1.51 -4.32 19.46
N PRO A 76 0.65 -4.76 20.38
CA PRO A 76 -0.69 -4.18 20.52
C PRO A 76 -0.71 -2.68 20.79
N MET A 77 0.42 -2.13 21.25
CA MET A 77 0.54 -0.70 21.58
C MET A 77 1.20 0.10 20.45
N TRP A 78 1.33 -0.49 19.25
CA TRP A 78 1.84 0.26 18.11
C TRP A 78 1.01 1.51 17.86
N THR A 79 1.63 2.53 17.32
CA THR A 79 0.92 3.78 17.02
C THR A 79 1.52 4.48 15.82
N TRP A 80 0.75 5.36 15.23
CA TRP A 80 1.24 6.24 14.18
C TRP A 80 0.69 7.64 14.36
N GLU A 81 1.40 8.61 13.81
CA GLU A 81 0.94 10.00 13.79
C GLU A 81 1.43 10.70 12.53
N PRO A 82 0.72 11.74 12.05
CA PRO A 82 1.22 12.59 10.99
C PRO A 82 2.48 13.32 11.46
N VAL A 83 3.38 13.62 10.53
CA VAL A 83 4.59 14.39 10.84
C VAL A 83 4.25 15.84 11.16
N ALA A 84 3.24 16.39 10.51
CA ALA A 84 2.82 17.76 10.69
C ALA A 84 1.31 17.92 10.58
N PHE A 85 0.79 18.99 11.16
CA PHE A 85 -0.63 19.37 11.08
C PHE A 85 -0.75 20.73 10.42
N SER A 86 -1.81 20.91 9.65
CA SER A 86 -2.17 22.21 9.08
C SER A 86 -2.84 23.11 10.13
N ALA A 87 -3.06 24.37 9.78
CA ALA A 87 -3.66 25.34 10.70
C ALA A 87 -5.06 24.97 11.18
N ASP A 88 -5.79 24.15 10.41
CA ASP A 88 -7.13 23.66 10.76
C ASP A 88 -7.09 22.42 11.70
N GLY A 89 -5.90 21.98 12.11
CA GLY A 89 -5.75 20.83 13.00
C GLY A 89 -5.80 19.47 12.31
N LEU A 90 -5.89 19.42 10.99
CA LEU A 90 -5.85 18.18 10.22
C LEU A 90 -4.41 17.85 9.80
N PRO A 91 -4.12 16.56 9.52
CA PRO A 91 -2.79 16.18 9.03
C PRO A 91 -2.42 16.96 7.77
N ALA A 92 -1.21 17.52 7.76
CA ALA A 92 -0.72 18.25 6.60
C ALA A 92 -0.28 17.28 5.51
N MET A 93 -0.69 17.57 4.27
CA MET A 93 -0.33 16.80 3.09
C MET A 93 0.76 17.53 2.32
N GLY A 94 2.02 17.08 2.49
CA GLY A 94 3.18 17.67 1.82
C GLY A 94 3.64 16.84 0.63
N HIS A 95 4.07 17.49 -0.44
CA HIS A 95 4.55 16.83 -1.67
C HIS A 95 3.52 15.87 -2.30
N GLY A 96 2.22 16.20 -2.18
CA GLY A 96 1.14 15.39 -2.76
C GLY A 96 0.76 14.16 -1.96
N GLY A 97 1.23 14.04 -0.71
CA GLY A 97 0.91 12.89 0.12
C GLY A 97 1.10 13.15 1.60
N LEU A 98 0.95 12.08 2.38
CA LEU A 98 0.97 12.12 3.83
C LEU A 98 2.27 11.50 4.36
N TRP A 99 3.00 12.27 5.16
CA TRP A 99 4.15 11.77 5.93
C TRP A 99 3.69 11.38 7.33
N ILE A 100 4.09 10.19 7.76
CA ILE A 100 3.76 9.68 9.09
C ILE A 100 5.00 9.20 9.85
N ARG A 101 4.86 9.16 11.18
CA ARG A 101 5.75 8.44 12.09
C ARG A 101 5.02 7.18 12.53
N LEU A 102 5.62 6.03 12.31
CA LEU A 102 5.13 4.75 12.79
C LEU A 102 6.03 4.28 13.94
N THR A 103 5.42 4.01 15.09
CA THR A 103 6.15 3.50 16.25
C THR A 103 5.71 2.08 16.55
N VAL A 104 6.67 1.16 16.55
CA VAL A 104 6.47 -0.26 16.85
C VAL A 104 7.56 -0.71 17.81
N ALA A 105 7.16 -1.34 18.91
CA ALA A 105 8.09 -1.84 19.94
C ALA A 105 9.14 -0.79 20.37
N GLY A 106 8.69 0.45 20.53
CA GLY A 106 9.54 1.57 20.97
C GLY A 106 10.41 2.19 19.88
N VAL A 107 10.35 1.73 18.64
CA VAL A 107 11.15 2.26 17.52
C VAL A 107 10.23 3.04 16.57
N THR A 108 10.65 4.25 16.20
CA THR A 108 9.89 5.12 15.30
C THR A 108 10.60 5.26 13.96
N ARG A 109 9.87 5.06 12.88
CA ARG A 109 10.36 5.25 11.51
C ARG A 109 9.33 5.99 10.68
N LEU A 110 9.81 6.69 9.65
CA LEU A 110 8.96 7.49 8.79
C LEU A 110 8.44 6.68 7.61
N GLY A 111 7.28 7.09 7.12
CA GLY A 111 6.72 6.59 5.88
C GLY A 111 5.98 7.69 5.14
N PHE A 112 5.82 7.50 3.84
CA PHE A 112 5.10 8.41 2.96
C PHE A 112 4.08 7.62 2.16
N GLY A 113 2.89 8.20 2.01
CA GLY A 113 1.83 7.60 1.20
C GLY A 113 1.06 8.63 0.43
N HIS A 114 0.51 8.22 -0.69
CA HIS A 114 -0.31 9.07 -1.54
C HIS A 114 -1.48 8.29 -2.13
N ALA A 115 -2.48 9.04 -2.62
CA ALA A 115 -3.62 8.48 -3.31
C ALA A 115 -3.44 8.66 -4.81
N ASP A 116 -3.36 7.55 -5.53
CA ASP A 116 -3.13 7.58 -6.97
C ASP A 116 -4.46 7.76 -7.71
N GLY A 117 -4.62 8.93 -8.33
CA GLY A 117 -5.77 9.22 -9.19
C GLY A 117 -7.11 9.39 -8.49
N LYS A 118 -7.15 9.39 -7.15
CA LYS A 118 -8.38 9.56 -6.36
C LYS A 118 -8.47 10.96 -5.77
N THR A 119 -9.70 11.37 -5.45
CA THR A 119 -9.99 12.67 -4.83
C THR A 119 -10.96 12.49 -3.66
N GLY A 120 -11.07 13.51 -2.81
CA GLY A 120 -12.02 13.53 -1.71
C GLY A 120 -11.69 12.52 -0.59
N PRO A 121 -12.71 12.01 0.12
CA PRO A 121 -12.51 11.13 1.27
C PRO A 121 -11.76 9.83 0.94
N ASP A 122 -11.98 9.25 -0.22
CA ASP A 122 -11.29 8.03 -0.64
C ASP A 122 -9.79 8.27 -0.83
N ALA A 123 -9.41 9.45 -1.31
CA ALA A 123 -8.00 9.84 -1.43
C ALA A 123 -7.32 9.91 -0.06
N VAL A 124 -7.99 10.45 0.95
CA VAL A 124 -7.46 10.54 2.32
C VAL A 124 -7.24 9.15 2.91
N LYS A 125 -8.23 8.28 2.79
CA LYS A 125 -8.14 6.90 3.29
C LYS A 125 -7.02 6.12 2.62
N GLU A 126 -6.88 6.27 1.31
CA GLU A 126 -5.84 5.59 0.55
C GLU A 126 -4.44 6.10 0.92
N ALA A 127 -4.28 7.41 1.10
CA ALA A 127 -3.01 8.00 1.52
C ALA A 127 -2.58 7.47 2.89
N ILE A 128 -3.51 7.32 3.84
CA ILE A 128 -3.23 6.75 5.17
C ILE A 128 -2.77 5.29 5.03
N GLY A 129 -3.52 4.48 4.31
CA GLY A 129 -3.18 3.07 4.12
C GLY A 129 -1.84 2.87 3.42
N ASP A 130 -1.58 3.67 2.39
CA ASP A 130 -0.32 3.63 1.66
C ASP A 130 0.86 4.07 2.53
N ALA A 131 0.68 5.12 3.33
CA ALA A 131 1.70 5.58 4.27
C ALA A 131 2.03 4.52 5.33
N LEU A 132 1.02 3.84 5.87
CA LEU A 132 1.21 2.75 6.83
C LEU A 132 2.00 1.59 6.21
N ARG A 133 1.66 1.18 4.99
CA ARG A 133 2.40 0.14 4.28
C ARG A 133 3.86 0.54 4.05
N ASN A 134 4.08 1.76 3.59
CA ASN A 134 5.43 2.27 3.32
C ASN A 134 6.26 2.34 4.60
N ALA A 135 5.71 2.87 5.69
CA ALA A 135 6.39 2.93 6.98
C ALA A 135 6.68 1.53 7.54
N ALA A 136 5.72 0.61 7.44
CA ALA A 136 5.86 -0.77 7.93
C ALA A 136 6.97 -1.53 7.20
N MET A 137 7.17 -1.26 5.91
CA MET A 137 8.28 -1.84 5.15
C MET A 137 9.64 -1.52 5.75
N ARG A 138 9.78 -0.37 6.43
CA ARG A 138 11.02 0.02 7.11
C ARG A 138 11.33 -0.88 8.31
N PHE A 139 10.32 -1.60 8.79
CA PHE A 139 10.45 -2.62 9.84
C PHE A 139 10.54 -4.04 9.27
N GLY A 140 10.52 -4.18 7.95
CA GLY A 140 10.57 -5.47 7.27
C GLY A 140 9.20 -6.08 6.95
N VAL A 141 8.10 -5.40 7.26
CA VAL A 141 6.75 -5.91 7.01
C VAL A 141 6.40 -5.77 5.53
N GLY A 142 6.05 -6.89 4.89
CA GLY A 142 5.63 -6.88 3.49
C GLY A 142 6.75 -6.68 2.49
N LEU A 143 7.98 -7.06 2.84
CA LEU A 143 9.12 -6.94 1.92
C LEU A 143 9.14 -8.00 0.80
N ASP A 144 8.51 -9.15 1.01
CA ASP A 144 8.54 -10.29 0.08
C ASP A 144 7.39 -10.23 -0.92
#